data_09264f7d2acdf89f34658d65596e7a10
#
_entry.id   09264f7d2acdf89f34658d65596e7a10
#
_cell.length_a   1.000
_cell.length_b   1.000
_cell.length_c   1.000
_cell.angle_alpha   90.00
_cell.angle_beta   90.00
_cell.angle_gamma   90.00
#
_symmetry.space_group_name_H-M   'P 1'
#
loop_
_entity.id
_entity.type
_entity.pdbx_description
1 polymer ?
#
loop_
_entity_poly.entity_id
_entity_poly.type
_entity_poly.pdbx_seq_one_letter_code
_entity_poly.pdbx_strand_id
1 'polypeptide(L)'
;MDNDLYLSKKNSIERCLARIKQELETGSDPLSNITHMDAVVLNLQRACEIAIGIAMHAISHHKLGLPQTSRDAFQILTDAGVLSEDLGLRLKKMVGFRNVAVHDYQSVTPKILGLVLRDHLNDFNEFLSALERKWPFPPPIK
;
A
#
# COMPACT_ATOMS: atom_id res chain seq x y z
N MET A 1 -10.99 -3.05 -14.69
CA MET A 1 -9.60 -3.46 -14.45
C MET A 1 -9.46 -4.93 -14.77
N ASP A 2 -8.35 -5.33 -15.38
CA ASP A 2 -8.08 -6.72 -15.71
C ASP A 2 -8.05 -7.57 -14.44
N ASN A 3 -8.86 -8.62 -14.40
CA ASN A 3 -8.97 -9.47 -13.22
C ASN A 3 -7.67 -10.20 -12.89
N ASP A 4 -7.01 -10.74 -13.90
CA ASP A 4 -5.75 -11.45 -13.70
C ASP A 4 -4.65 -10.51 -13.21
N LEU A 5 -4.59 -9.31 -13.76
CA LEU A 5 -3.63 -8.30 -13.33
C LEU A 5 -3.89 -7.88 -11.88
N TYR A 6 -5.15 -7.64 -11.53
CA TYR A 6 -5.50 -7.26 -10.16
C TYR A 6 -5.13 -8.36 -9.17
N LEU A 7 -5.47 -9.63 -9.47
CA LEU A 7 -5.12 -10.75 -8.59
C LEU A 7 -3.61 -10.89 -8.42
N SER A 8 -2.87 -10.74 -9.51
CA SER A 8 -1.41 -10.81 -9.45
C SER A 8 -0.82 -9.74 -8.53
N LYS A 9 -1.32 -8.50 -8.66
CA LYS A 9 -0.87 -7.40 -7.83
C LYS A 9 -1.30 -7.55 -6.38
N LYS A 10 -2.53 -8.00 -6.13
CA LYS A 10 -3.02 -8.29 -4.79
C LYS A 10 -2.15 -9.34 -4.12
N ASN A 11 -1.85 -10.44 -4.81
CA ASN A 11 -0.98 -11.50 -4.30
C ASN A 11 0.41 -10.95 -3.97
N SER A 12 0.93 -10.04 -4.78
CA SER A 12 2.24 -9.42 -4.53
C SER A 12 2.23 -8.56 -3.27
N ILE A 13 1.17 -7.78 -3.04
CA ILE A 13 1.03 -7.02 -1.79
C ILE A 13 0.97 -7.98 -0.61
N GLU A 14 0.17 -9.03 -0.70
CA GLU A 14 0.02 -10.01 0.37
C GLU A 14 1.34 -10.69 0.71
N ARG A 15 2.16 -11.00 -0.30
CA ARG A 15 3.51 -11.53 -0.06
C ARG A 15 4.41 -10.53 0.64
N CYS A 16 4.36 -9.25 0.27
CA CYS A 16 5.12 -8.22 0.95
C CYS A 16 4.72 -8.09 2.42
N LEU A 17 3.42 -8.11 2.72
CA LEU A 17 2.92 -8.03 4.08
C LEU A 17 3.30 -9.26 4.90
N ALA A 18 3.23 -10.45 4.29
CA ALA A 18 3.66 -11.69 4.94
C ALA A 18 5.15 -11.67 5.25
N ARG A 19 5.95 -11.14 4.35
CA ARG A 19 7.40 -11.02 4.56
C ARG A 19 7.73 -10.06 5.71
N ILE A 20 7.01 -8.94 5.79
CA ILE A 20 7.15 -8.00 6.89
C ILE A 20 6.84 -8.70 8.21
N LYS A 21 5.75 -9.45 8.25
CA LYS A 21 5.35 -10.18 9.46
C LYS A 21 6.42 -11.19 9.89
N GLN A 22 6.98 -11.93 8.93
CA GLN A 22 8.06 -12.87 9.21
C GLN A 22 9.27 -12.19 9.85
N GLU A 23 9.67 -11.03 9.31
CA GLU A 23 10.80 -10.30 9.87
C GLU A 23 10.52 -9.78 11.28
N LEU A 24 9.28 -9.35 11.55
CA LEU A 24 8.90 -8.87 12.88
C LEU A 24 8.80 -9.96 13.92
N GLU A 25 8.66 -11.21 13.50
CA GLU A 25 8.61 -12.37 14.40
C GLU A 25 9.99 -12.90 14.77
N THR A 26 11.07 -12.34 14.20
CA THR A 26 12.44 -12.78 14.50
C THR A 26 13.02 -11.97 15.66
N GLY A 27 13.38 -12.67 16.74
CA GLY A 27 14.01 -12.03 17.88
C GLY A 27 13.08 -11.17 18.72
N SER A 28 13.62 -10.57 19.79
CA SER A 28 12.85 -9.75 20.74
C SER A 28 12.65 -8.31 20.29
N ASP A 29 13.56 -7.78 19.46
CA ASP A 29 13.49 -6.43 18.94
C ASP A 29 14.01 -6.40 17.51
N PRO A 30 13.16 -6.82 16.54
CA PRO A 30 13.59 -6.91 15.14
C PRO A 30 14.05 -5.58 14.57
N LEU A 31 13.47 -4.46 15.00
CA LEU A 31 13.81 -3.15 14.45
C LEU A 31 15.17 -2.62 14.93
N SER A 32 15.77 -3.22 15.96
CA SER A 32 17.13 -2.90 16.37
C SER A 32 18.17 -3.59 15.49
N ASN A 33 17.77 -4.60 14.71
CA ASN A 33 18.65 -5.31 13.77
C ASN A 33 18.51 -4.67 12.38
N ILE A 34 19.62 -4.14 11.86
CA ILE A 34 19.60 -3.39 10.60
C ILE A 34 19.16 -4.24 9.42
N THR A 35 19.50 -5.53 9.42
CA THR A 35 19.09 -6.44 8.33
C THR A 35 17.57 -6.62 8.32
N HIS A 36 16.97 -6.86 9.48
CA HIS A 36 15.51 -7.00 9.58
C HIS A 36 14.82 -5.68 9.26
N MET A 37 15.35 -4.56 9.74
CA MET A 37 14.80 -3.24 9.45
C MET A 37 14.81 -2.95 7.95
N ASP A 38 15.94 -3.21 7.28
CA ASP A 38 16.06 -2.99 5.84
C ASP A 38 15.06 -3.86 5.07
N ALA A 39 14.88 -5.12 5.47
CA ALA A 39 13.92 -6.01 4.83
C ALA A 39 12.49 -5.50 4.99
N VAL A 40 12.14 -5.01 6.18
CA VAL A 40 10.81 -4.46 6.46
C VAL A 40 10.56 -3.22 5.60
N VAL A 41 11.51 -2.27 5.57
CA VAL A 41 11.37 -1.04 4.78
C VAL A 41 11.22 -1.37 3.30
N LEU A 42 12.05 -2.28 2.77
CA LEU A 42 11.97 -2.66 1.36
C LEU A 42 10.60 -3.23 1.01
N ASN A 43 10.05 -4.11 1.85
CA ASN A 43 8.74 -4.71 1.59
C ASN A 43 7.61 -3.71 1.75
N LEU A 44 7.70 -2.77 2.69
CA LEU A 44 6.74 -1.66 2.79
C LEU A 44 6.77 -0.79 1.54
N GLN A 45 7.97 -0.45 1.06
CA GLN A 45 8.14 0.33 -0.17
C GLN A 45 7.50 -0.38 -1.35
N ARG A 46 7.75 -1.68 -1.50
CA ARG A 46 7.17 -2.48 -2.58
C ARG A 46 5.66 -2.53 -2.50
N ALA A 47 5.11 -2.74 -1.30
CA ALA A 47 3.66 -2.76 -1.11
C ALA A 47 3.04 -1.40 -1.50
N CYS A 48 3.66 -0.28 -1.12
CA CYS A 48 3.21 1.05 -1.50
C CYS A 48 3.21 1.22 -3.02
N GLU A 49 4.29 0.80 -3.69
CA GLU A 49 4.41 0.94 -5.14
C GLU A 49 3.37 0.11 -5.88
N ILE A 50 3.10 -1.10 -5.39
CA ILE A 50 2.05 -1.95 -5.98
C ILE A 50 0.67 -1.31 -5.77
N ALA A 51 0.39 -0.79 -4.58
CA ALA A 51 -0.88 -0.13 -4.29
C ALA A 51 -1.08 1.10 -5.19
N ILE A 52 -0.04 1.90 -5.39
CA ILE A 52 -0.07 3.04 -6.32
C ILE A 52 -0.39 2.55 -7.74
N GLY A 53 0.27 1.49 -8.18
CA GLY A 53 0.03 0.89 -9.49
C GLY A 53 -1.41 0.43 -9.67
N ILE A 54 -1.99 -0.22 -8.66
CA ILE A 54 -3.39 -0.64 -8.68
C ILE A 54 -4.31 0.58 -8.78
N ALA A 55 -4.03 1.63 -8.00
CA ALA A 55 -4.82 2.86 -8.02
C ALA A 55 -4.81 3.51 -9.41
N MET A 56 -3.63 3.64 -10.00
CA MET A 56 -3.47 4.20 -11.36
C MET A 56 -4.25 3.38 -12.38
N HIS A 57 -4.18 2.06 -12.27
CA HIS A 57 -4.85 1.15 -13.20
C HIS A 57 -6.37 1.26 -13.10
N ALA A 58 -6.89 1.30 -11.87
CA ALA A 58 -8.33 1.46 -11.63
C ALA A 58 -8.85 2.79 -12.18
N ILE A 59 -8.10 3.88 -11.96
CA ILE A 59 -8.45 5.21 -12.47
C ILE A 59 -8.51 5.20 -14.00
N SER A 60 -7.52 4.61 -14.63
CA SER A 60 -7.46 4.52 -16.10
C SER A 60 -8.60 3.67 -16.65
N HIS A 61 -8.83 2.49 -16.08
CA HIS A 61 -9.86 1.57 -16.54
C HIS A 61 -11.25 2.15 -16.41
N HIS A 62 -11.54 2.82 -15.30
CA HIS A 62 -12.86 3.41 -15.04
C HIS A 62 -12.97 4.86 -15.44
N LYS A 63 -11.94 5.42 -16.07
CA LYS A 63 -11.91 6.79 -16.60
C LYS A 63 -12.28 7.84 -15.54
N LEU A 64 -11.64 7.72 -14.37
CA LEU A 64 -11.95 8.59 -13.23
C LEU A 64 -11.18 9.90 -13.24
N GLY A 65 -10.14 10.02 -14.06
CA GLY A 65 -9.35 11.24 -14.15
C GLY A 65 -7.92 10.95 -14.61
N LEU A 66 -7.06 11.96 -14.47
CA LEU A 66 -5.65 11.91 -14.87
C LEU A 66 -4.81 12.31 -13.67
N PRO A 67 -4.30 11.32 -12.90
CA PRO A 67 -3.48 11.66 -11.75
C PRO A 67 -2.14 12.26 -12.19
N GLN A 68 -1.72 13.32 -11.51
CA GLN A 68 -0.46 13.99 -11.77
C GLN A 68 0.66 13.45 -10.87
N THR A 69 0.28 12.88 -9.72
CA THR A 69 1.22 12.32 -8.73
C THR A 69 0.61 11.07 -8.14
N SER A 70 1.41 10.31 -7.38
CA SER A 70 0.92 9.14 -6.66
C SER A 70 -0.12 9.50 -5.61
N ARG A 71 0.07 10.63 -4.90
CA ARG A 71 -0.92 11.12 -3.93
C ARG A 71 -2.23 11.49 -4.62
N ASP A 72 -2.12 12.10 -5.77
CA ASP A 72 -3.29 12.51 -6.57
C ASP A 72 -4.15 11.31 -6.96
N ALA A 73 -3.53 10.17 -7.24
CA ALA A 73 -4.27 8.94 -7.54
C ALA A 73 -5.22 8.57 -6.39
N PHE A 74 -4.75 8.62 -5.16
CA PHE A 74 -5.60 8.32 -4.01
C PHE A 74 -6.66 9.39 -3.77
N GLN A 75 -6.35 10.65 -4.09
CA GLN A 75 -7.34 11.73 -4.03
C GLN A 75 -8.47 11.51 -5.05
N ILE A 76 -8.12 11.13 -6.27
CA ILE A 76 -9.12 10.84 -7.31
C ILE A 76 -10.04 9.71 -6.88
N LEU A 77 -9.49 8.64 -6.32
CA LEU A 77 -10.31 7.53 -5.81
C LEU A 77 -11.20 7.96 -4.65
N THR A 78 -10.73 8.83 -3.78
CA THR A 78 -11.53 9.39 -2.70
C THR A 78 -12.66 10.23 -3.24
N ASP A 79 -12.37 11.13 -4.19
CA ASP A 79 -13.38 12.00 -4.80
C ASP A 79 -14.44 11.20 -5.56
N ALA A 80 -14.06 10.05 -6.11
CA ALA A 80 -14.98 9.16 -6.83
C ALA A 80 -15.81 8.27 -5.87
N GLY A 81 -15.63 8.42 -4.57
CA GLY A 81 -16.37 7.63 -3.58
C GLY A 81 -15.88 6.19 -3.41
N VAL A 82 -14.71 5.85 -3.98
CA VAL A 82 -14.13 4.51 -3.82
C VAL A 82 -13.50 4.34 -2.45
N LEU A 83 -12.80 5.37 -1.99
CA LEU A 83 -12.16 5.38 -0.67
C LEU A 83 -12.86 6.38 0.23
N SER A 84 -12.93 6.07 1.53
CA SER A 84 -13.32 7.08 2.52
C SER A 84 -12.25 8.16 2.59
N GLU A 85 -12.62 9.35 3.07
CA GLU A 85 -11.63 10.44 3.23
C GLU A 85 -10.52 10.03 4.19
N ASP A 86 -10.85 9.32 5.26
CA ASP A 86 -9.87 8.84 6.23
C ASP A 86 -8.87 7.87 5.60
N LEU A 87 -9.36 6.86 4.88
CA LEU A 87 -8.49 5.89 4.21
C LEU A 87 -7.64 6.57 3.13
N GLY A 88 -8.24 7.46 2.34
CA GLY A 88 -7.51 8.23 1.34
C GLY A 88 -6.36 9.03 1.95
N LEU A 89 -6.60 9.66 3.09
CA LEU A 89 -5.56 10.42 3.80
C LEU A 89 -4.43 9.50 4.29
N ARG A 90 -4.78 8.35 4.85
CA ARG A 90 -3.78 7.39 5.33
C ARG A 90 -2.92 6.84 4.18
N LEU A 91 -3.53 6.56 3.03
CA LEU A 91 -2.79 6.10 1.85
C LEU A 91 -1.86 7.17 1.30
N LYS A 92 -2.27 8.44 1.34
CA LYS A 92 -1.37 9.54 0.98
C LYS A 92 -0.18 9.63 1.91
N LYS A 93 -0.37 9.38 3.22
CA LYS A 93 0.73 9.33 4.18
C LYS A 93 1.70 8.18 3.86
N MET A 94 1.17 7.04 3.40
CA MET A 94 2.00 5.91 2.97
C MET A 94 2.85 6.29 1.75
N VAL A 95 2.31 7.07 0.82
CA VAL A 95 3.10 7.61 -0.30
C VAL A 95 4.24 8.47 0.24
N GLY A 96 3.97 9.31 1.23
CA GLY A 96 5.00 10.12 1.88
C GLY A 96 6.11 9.28 2.48
N PHE A 97 5.75 8.20 3.17
CA PHE A 97 6.73 7.27 3.72
C PHE A 97 7.58 6.63 2.60
N ARG A 98 6.93 6.16 1.52
CA ARG A 98 7.63 5.57 0.39
C ARG A 98 8.64 6.54 -0.22
N ASN A 99 8.25 7.80 -0.36
CA ASN A 99 9.14 8.81 -0.91
C ASN A 99 10.37 9.03 -0.03
N VAL A 100 10.19 9.07 1.28
CA VAL A 100 11.32 9.19 2.22
C VAL A 100 12.21 7.95 2.13
N ALA A 101 11.61 6.76 2.09
CA ALA A 101 12.37 5.51 2.01
C ALA A 101 13.23 5.44 0.74
N VAL A 102 12.74 5.96 -0.38
CA VAL A 102 13.46 5.93 -1.66
C VAL A 102 14.52 7.04 -1.74
N HIS A 103 14.17 8.27 -1.30
CA HIS A 103 15.01 9.45 -1.56
C HIS A 103 15.81 9.91 -0.36
N ASP A 104 15.48 9.47 0.84
CA ASP A 104 16.14 9.89 2.07
C ASP A 104 16.05 8.78 3.12
N TYR A 105 16.62 7.63 2.80
CA TYR A 105 16.52 6.42 3.62
C TYR A 105 17.01 6.64 5.05
N GLN A 106 18.03 7.49 5.24
CA GLN A 106 18.58 7.75 6.57
C GLN A 106 17.54 8.36 7.52
N SER A 107 16.52 9.01 6.99
CA SER A 107 15.44 9.60 7.80
C SER A 107 14.44 8.56 8.29
N VAL A 108 14.49 7.32 7.81
CA VAL A 108 13.64 6.24 8.29
C VAL A 108 14.27 5.66 9.56
N THR A 109 13.84 6.19 10.70
CA THR A 109 14.34 5.69 12.00
C THR A 109 13.49 4.52 12.48
N PRO A 110 14.01 3.68 13.42
CA PRO A 110 13.20 2.63 14.02
C PRO A 110 11.90 3.14 14.64
N LYS A 111 11.91 4.34 15.21
CA LYS A 111 10.72 4.95 15.81
C LYS A 111 9.66 5.23 14.75
N ILE A 112 10.05 5.87 13.65
CA ILE A 112 9.14 6.18 12.54
C ILE A 112 8.59 4.89 11.95
N LEU A 113 9.47 3.91 11.70
CA LEU A 113 9.07 2.63 11.14
C LEU A 113 8.07 1.91 12.06
N GLY A 114 8.32 1.93 13.37
CA GLY A 114 7.41 1.34 14.35
C GLY A 114 6.02 1.96 14.31
N LEU A 115 5.94 3.29 14.16
CA LEU A 115 4.65 3.99 14.02
C LEU A 115 3.91 3.58 12.74
N VAL A 116 4.63 3.49 11.62
CA VAL A 116 4.04 3.05 10.35
C VAL A 116 3.49 1.63 10.47
N LEU A 117 4.26 0.72 11.05
CA LEU A 117 3.84 -0.67 11.21
C LEU A 117 2.62 -0.80 12.13
N ARG A 118 2.58 -0.03 13.22
CA ARG A 118 1.47 -0.07 14.17
C ARG A 118 0.19 0.49 13.57
N ASP A 119 0.28 1.66 12.92
CA ASP A 119 -0.89 2.44 12.56
C ASP A 119 -1.33 2.27 11.10
N HIS A 120 -0.43 1.83 10.21
CA HIS A 120 -0.69 1.88 8.77
C HIS A 120 -0.52 0.57 8.02
N LEU A 121 -0.06 -0.50 8.67
CA LEU A 121 0.18 -1.77 7.96
C LEU A 121 -1.13 -2.34 7.39
N ASN A 122 -2.24 -2.19 8.10
CA ASN A 122 -3.53 -2.68 7.64
C ASN A 122 -4.17 -1.81 6.56
N ASP A 123 -3.62 -0.63 6.28
CA ASP A 123 -4.16 0.26 5.24
C ASP A 123 -4.19 -0.42 3.87
N PHE A 124 -3.24 -1.29 3.59
CA PHE A 124 -3.21 -2.04 2.34
C PHE A 124 -4.41 -2.96 2.19
N ASN A 125 -4.77 -3.69 3.26
CA ASN A 125 -5.93 -4.56 3.25
C ASN A 125 -7.23 -3.77 3.13
N GLU A 126 -7.33 -2.63 3.81
CA GLU A 126 -8.49 -1.75 3.70
C GLU A 126 -8.62 -1.19 2.29
N PHE A 127 -7.51 -0.84 1.65
CA PHE A 127 -7.50 -0.37 0.27
C PHE A 127 -8.03 -1.43 -0.69
N LEU A 128 -7.51 -2.65 -0.59
CA LEU A 128 -7.96 -3.75 -1.45
C LEU A 128 -9.44 -4.05 -1.22
N SER A 129 -9.89 -4.05 0.02
CA SER A 129 -11.30 -4.28 0.36
C SER A 129 -12.20 -3.18 -0.22
N ALA A 130 -11.76 -1.93 -0.17
CA ALA A 130 -12.52 -0.81 -0.74
C ALA A 130 -12.68 -0.96 -2.24
N LEU A 131 -11.63 -1.34 -2.94
CA LEU A 131 -11.70 -1.59 -4.38
C LEU A 131 -12.65 -2.74 -4.71
N GLU A 132 -12.59 -3.82 -3.93
CA GLU A 132 -13.42 -5.00 -4.16
C GLU A 132 -14.89 -4.75 -3.85
N ARG A 133 -15.19 -3.83 -2.93
CA ARG A 133 -16.58 -3.41 -2.68
C ARG A 133 -17.13 -2.57 -3.83
N LYS A 134 -16.31 -1.69 -4.38
CA LYS A 134 -16.72 -0.82 -5.49
C LYS A 134 -16.83 -1.61 -6.78
N TRP A 135 -15.89 -2.49 -7.04
CA TRP A 135 -15.81 -3.31 -8.25
C TRP A 135 -15.58 -4.77 -7.82
N PRO A 136 -16.68 -5.53 -7.54
CA PRO A 136 -16.56 -6.89 -7.03
C PRO A 136 -15.67 -7.77 -7.90
N PHE A 137 -14.82 -8.54 -7.26
CA PHE A 137 -13.87 -9.40 -7.94
C PHE A 137 -13.64 -10.67 -7.13
N PRO A 138 -13.66 -11.86 -7.75
CA PRO A 138 -14.01 -12.08 -9.16
C PRO A 138 -15.47 -11.73 -9.44
N PRO A 139 -15.85 -11.50 -10.73
CA PRO A 139 -17.25 -11.23 -11.06
C PRO A 139 -18.13 -12.37 -10.60
N PRO A 140 -19.40 -12.08 -10.21
CA PRO A 140 -20.31 -13.16 -9.80
C PRO A 140 -20.44 -14.22 -10.89
N ILE A 141 -20.43 -15.48 -10.48
CA ILE A 141 -20.68 -16.61 -11.36
C ILE A 141 -22.18 -16.73 -11.54
N LYS A 142 -22.60 -16.80 -12.78
CA LYS A 142 -24.03 -16.90 -13.10
C LYS A 142 -24.46 -18.35 -13.18
#